data_f938f3c64b52f6cf66030ea9ab21d8f7
#
_entry.id   f938f3c64b52f6cf66030ea9ab21d8f7
#
_cell.length_a   1.000
_cell.length_b   1.000
_cell.length_c   1.000
_cell.angle_alpha   90.00
_cell.angle_beta   90.00
_cell.angle_gamma   90.00
#
_symmetry.space_group_name_H-M   'P 1'
#
loop_
_entity.id
_entity.type
_entity.pdbx_description
1 polymer ?
#
loop_
_entity_poly.entity_id
_entity_poly.type
_entity_poly.pdbx_seq_one_letter_code
_entity_poly.pdbx_strand_id
1 'polypeptide(L)'
;MDDRLGLKKYIRKVNNFPIDGIVFRDITSLIETPEAFVKTCDELTTVTKNFGADVVASIESRGFIFAGTIARDLSLPFVLARKPGKLPNKTYKKSFDLEYGSTSIEIQQNTNLTEDQKVVIVDDLVATGGTCLLYTSDAADETCR
;
A
#
# COMPACT_ATOMS: atom_id res chain seq x y z
N MET A 1 9.69 -16.01 -10.02
CA MET A 1 9.33 -14.59 -10.14
C MET A 1 10.36 -13.94 -11.05
N ASP A 2 9.94 -13.48 -12.18
CA ASP A 2 10.77 -12.84 -13.18
C ASP A 2 11.29 -11.49 -12.66
N ASP A 3 12.56 -11.15 -12.91
CA ASP A 3 13.19 -9.87 -12.53
C ASP A 3 13.43 -9.02 -13.78
N ARG A 4 12.38 -8.86 -14.60
CA ARG A 4 12.44 -8.11 -15.86
C ARG A 4 12.97 -6.67 -15.70
N LEU A 5 12.83 -6.12 -14.50
CA LEU A 5 13.30 -4.76 -14.17
C LEU A 5 14.71 -4.72 -13.59
N GLY A 6 15.28 -5.87 -13.21
CA GLY A 6 16.59 -5.95 -12.57
C GLY A 6 16.63 -5.30 -11.18
N LEU A 7 15.50 -5.26 -10.47
CA LEU A 7 15.38 -4.59 -9.17
C LEU A 7 15.74 -5.46 -7.97
N LYS A 8 15.75 -6.79 -8.13
CA LYS A 8 16.06 -7.72 -7.03
C LYS A 8 17.43 -7.48 -6.39
N LYS A 9 18.42 -7.06 -7.17
CA LYS A 9 19.77 -6.76 -6.68
C LYS A 9 19.81 -5.61 -5.66
N TYR A 10 18.80 -4.73 -5.66
CA TYR A 10 18.68 -3.61 -4.74
C TYR A 10 17.86 -3.96 -3.48
N ILE A 11 17.33 -5.18 -3.37
CA ILE A 11 16.55 -5.64 -2.21
C ILE A 11 17.45 -6.55 -1.37
N ARG A 12 17.81 -6.10 -0.18
CA ARG A 12 18.64 -6.88 0.75
C ARG A 12 17.82 -7.99 1.42
N LYS A 13 18.50 -9.11 1.66
CA LYS A 13 17.96 -10.19 2.50
C LYS A 13 18.58 -10.07 3.88
N VAL A 14 17.71 -9.95 4.90
CA VAL A 14 18.11 -9.95 6.30
C VAL A 14 17.56 -11.21 6.93
N ASN A 15 18.45 -12.14 7.29
CA ASN A 15 18.04 -13.38 7.94
C ASN A 15 17.73 -13.12 9.42
N ASN A 16 16.81 -13.90 9.96
CA ASN A 16 16.43 -13.87 11.36
C ASN A 16 15.94 -12.48 11.84
N PHE A 17 15.13 -11.78 11.02
CA PHE A 17 14.53 -10.50 11.38
C PHE A 17 13.02 -10.48 11.07
N PRO A 18 12.15 -10.03 11.97
CA PRO A 18 12.41 -9.55 13.35
C PRO A 18 12.66 -10.67 14.37
N ILE A 19 12.45 -11.93 13.97
CA ILE A 19 12.64 -13.11 14.81
C ILE A 19 13.37 -14.22 14.03
N ASP A 20 13.96 -15.18 14.75
CA ASP A 20 14.65 -16.31 14.14
C ASP A 20 13.77 -17.08 13.15
N GLY A 21 14.35 -17.52 12.04
CA GLY A 21 13.68 -18.26 10.97
C GLY A 21 13.01 -17.39 9.91
N ILE A 22 12.84 -16.09 10.13
CA ILE A 22 12.27 -15.18 9.13
C ILE A 22 13.36 -14.55 8.28
N VAL A 23 13.15 -14.56 6.96
CA VAL A 23 13.99 -13.83 5.99
C VAL A 23 13.26 -12.56 5.58
N PHE A 24 13.70 -11.44 6.11
CA PHE A 24 13.15 -10.13 5.78
C PHE A 24 13.70 -9.60 4.45
N ARG A 25 12.83 -9.00 3.65
CA ARG A 25 13.18 -8.32 2.39
C ARG A 25 13.25 -6.83 2.66
N ASP A 26 14.47 -6.32 2.80
CA ASP A 26 14.69 -4.91 3.07
C ASP A 26 14.76 -4.12 1.77
N ILE A 27 13.77 -3.23 1.58
CA ILE A 27 13.67 -2.34 0.43
C ILE A 27 14.39 -1.00 0.64
N THR A 28 14.97 -0.77 1.82
CA THR A 28 15.65 0.50 2.13
C THR A 28 16.75 0.79 1.13
N SER A 29 17.53 -0.23 0.77
CA SER A 29 18.60 -0.09 -0.24
C SER A 29 18.08 0.23 -1.65
N LEU A 30 16.88 -0.21 -1.99
CA LEU A 30 16.22 0.17 -3.24
C LEU A 30 15.83 1.65 -3.22
N ILE A 31 15.25 2.11 -2.11
CA ILE A 31 14.82 3.51 -1.93
C ILE A 31 16.03 4.46 -1.88
N GLU A 32 17.14 4.02 -1.26
CA GLU A 32 18.39 4.78 -1.15
C GLU A 32 19.16 4.88 -2.49
N THR A 33 18.82 4.06 -3.47
CA THR A 33 19.45 4.06 -4.79
C THR A 33 18.59 4.82 -5.80
N PRO A 34 18.95 6.04 -6.21
CA PRO A 34 18.08 6.93 -7.00
C PRO A 34 17.55 6.27 -8.29
N GLU A 35 18.41 5.61 -9.06
CA GLU A 35 18.00 4.96 -10.30
C GLU A 35 17.03 3.79 -10.09
N ALA A 36 17.19 3.04 -8.98
CA ALA A 36 16.30 1.94 -8.65
C ALA A 36 14.94 2.45 -8.16
N PHE A 37 14.96 3.49 -7.34
CA PHE A 37 13.74 4.12 -6.83
C PHE A 37 12.92 4.74 -7.96
N VAL A 38 13.55 5.54 -8.83
CA VAL A 38 12.89 6.14 -10.01
C VAL A 38 12.27 5.05 -10.87
N LYS A 39 13.06 4.04 -11.23
CA LYS A 39 12.56 2.94 -12.07
C LYS A 39 11.37 2.20 -11.45
N THR A 40 11.38 2.01 -10.13
CA THR A 40 10.26 1.41 -9.40
C THR A 40 9.02 2.28 -9.46
N CYS A 41 9.17 3.57 -9.21
CA CYS A 41 8.07 4.54 -9.26
C CYS A 41 7.48 4.64 -10.67
N ASP A 42 8.31 4.70 -11.71
CA ASP A 42 7.87 4.78 -13.10
C ASP A 42 7.04 3.56 -13.52
N GLU A 43 7.50 2.35 -13.14
CA GLU A 43 6.77 1.12 -13.43
C GLU A 43 5.43 1.07 -12.69
N LEU A 44 5.41 1.38 -11.39
CA LEU A 44 4.19 1.44 -10.61
C LEU A 44 3.21 2.50 -11.12
N THR A 45 3.72 3.66 -11.53
CA THR A 45 2.93 4.73 -12.17
C THR A 45 2.31 4.25 -13.47
N THR A 46 3.09 3.54 -14.30
CA THR A 46 2.60 2.97 -15.56
C THR A 46 1.50 1.94 -15.34
N VAL A 47 1.68 1.02 -14.38
CA VAL A 47 0.68 0.02 -14.03
C VAL A 47 -0.60 0.69 -13.51
N THR A 48 -0.48 1.67 -12.61
CA THR A 48 -1.61 2.42 -12.05
C THR A 48 -2.39 3.17 -13.13
N LYS A 49 -1.68 3.82 -14.05
CA LYS A 49 -2.28 4.51 -15.20
C LYS A 49 -3.04 3.55 -16.12
N ASN A 50 -2.43 2.40 -16.44
CA ASN A 50 -3.03 1.39 -17.32
C ASN A 50 -4.27 0.74 -16.69
N PHE A 51 -4.30 0.62 -15.36
CA PHE A 51 -5.48 0.18 -14.62
C PHE A 51 -6.63 1.20 -14.72
N GLY A 52 -6.33 2.46 -14.97
CA GLY A 52 -7.30 3.54 -15.00
C GLY A 52 -7.80 3.90 -13.61
N ALA A 53 -6.89 3.95 -12.64
CA ALA A 53 -7.23 4.35 -11.28
C ALA A 53 -7.66 5.81 -11.20
N ASP A 54 -8.67 6.08 -10.38
CA ASP A 54 -9.14 7.43 -10.04
C ASP A 54 -8.54 7.91 -8.71
N VAL A 55 -8.09 6.97 -7.87
CA VAL A 55 -7.58 7.23 -6.53
C VAL A 55 -6.42 6.29 -6.22
N VAL A 56 -5.40 6.81 -5.57
CA VAL A 56 -4.31 6.02 -4.98
C VAL A 56 -4.55 5.90 -3.48
N ALA A 57 -4.50 4.70 -2.95
CA ALA A 57 -4.52 4.44 -1.51
C ALA A 57 -3.27 3.67 -1.09
N SER A 58 -2.85 3.82 0.16
CA SER A 58 -1.75 3.02 0.70
C SER A 58 -1.86 2.87 2.20
N ILE A 59 -1.24 1.80 2.69
CA ILE A 59 -1.25 1.43 4.10
C ILE A 59 0.04 1.89 4.78
N GLU A 60 -0.11 2.40 6.00
CA GLU A 60 1.02 2.85 6.84
C GLU A 60 2.05 1.73 6.99
N SER A 61 3.34 1.98 6.71
CA SER A 61 3.91 3.28 6.40
C SER A 61 4.76 3.28 5.13
N ARG A 62 5.44 2.17 4.78
CA ARG A 62 6.42 2.15 3.69
C ARG A 62 5.80 2.32 2.31
N GLY A 63 4.59 1.81 2.11
CA GLY A 63 3.84 2.01 0.88
C GLY A 63 3.58 3.48 0.55
N PHE A 64 3.52 4.36 1.56
CA PHE A 64 3.31 5.80 1.36
C PHE A 64 4.39 6.46 0.49
N ILE A 65 5.61 5.95 0.54
CA ILE A 65 6.73 6.49 -0.23
C ILE A 65 6.44 6.37 -1.74
N PHE A 66 6.00 5.19 -2.16
CA PHE A 66 5.66 4.95 -3.57
C PHE A 66 4.32 5.57 -3.94
N ALA A 67 3.30 5.39 -3.10
CA ALA A 67 1.96 5.88 -3.36
C ALA A 67 1.90 7.40 -3.52
N GLY A 68 2.63 8.15 -2.68
CA GLY A 68 2.71 9.60 -2.78
C GLY A 68 3.34 10.06 -4.10
N THR A 69 4.38 9.36 -4.57
CA THR A 69 5.02 9.64 -5.86
C THR A 69 4.06 9.39 -7.02
N ILE A 70 3.39 8.23 -7.03
CA ILE A 70 2.43 7.84 -8.08
C ILE A 70 1.26 8.83 -8.13
N ALA A 71 0.69 9.16 -6.97
CA ALA A 71 -0.43 10.11 -6.88
C ALA A 71 -0.05 11.48 -7.43
N ARG A 72 1.16 11.97 -7.12
CA ARG A 72 1.69 13.21 -7.67
C ARG A 72 1.85 13.15 -9.19
N ASP A 73 2.45 12.08 -9.70
CA ASP A 73 2.79 11.94 -11.12
C ASP A 73 1.53 11.80 -11.99
N LEU A 74 0.49 11.17 -11.47
CA LEU A 74 -0.80 11.02 -12.15
C LEU A 74 -1.83 12.10 -11.80
N SER A 75 -1.49 13.04 -10.88
CA SER A 75 -2.41 14.06 -10.36
C SER A 75 -3.69 13.46 -9.77
N LEU A 76 -3.55 12.34 -9.05
CA LEU A 76 -4.66 11.63 -8.41
C LEU A 76 -4.72 11.94 -6.91
N PRO A 77 -5.90 11.90 -6.29
CA PRO A 77 -6.03 11.97 -4.85
C PRO A 77 -5.32 10.79 -4.18
N PHE A 78 -4.73 11.05 -3.00
CA PHE A 78 -4.03 10.05 -2.20
C PHE A 78 -4.73 9.84 -0.86
N VAL A 79 -5.17 8.63 -0.59
CA VAL A 79 -5.87 8.23 0.64
C VAL A 79 -4.94 7.45 1.56
N LEU A 80 -4.87 7.90 2.80
CA LEU A 80 -4.06 7.27 3.83
C LEU A 80 -4.88 6.26 4.63
N ALA A 81 -4.47 4.99 4.62
CA ALA A 81 -4.94 3.99 5.54
C ALA A 81 -3.91 3.82 6.67
N ARG A 82 -4.32 4.04 7.92
CA ARG A 82 -3.40 4.09 9.04
C ARG A 82 -3.86 3.23 10.22
N LYS A 83 -2.91 2.91 11.09
CA LYS A 83 -3.20 2.26 12.37
C LYS A 83 -4.11 3.14 13.25
N PRO A 84 -4.91 2.57 14.14
CA PRO A 84 -5.85 3.31 14.98
C PRO A 84 -5.22 4.48 15.72
N GLY A 85 -5.97 5.58 15.79
CA GLY A 85 -5.56 6.79 16.50
C GLY A 85 -4.49 7.63 15.81
N LYS A 86 -4.19 7.35 14.53
CA LYS A 86 -3.22 8.13 13.73
C LYS A 86 -3.85 9.15 12.81
N LEU A 87 -5.17 9.15 12.70
CA LEU A 87 -5.93 10.08 11.87
C LEU A 87 -6.75 11.04 12.76
N PRO A 88 -6.82 12.34 12.41
CA PRO A 88 -7.35 13.36 13.32
C PRO A 88 -8.89 13.45 13.38
N ASN A 89 -9.59 12.95 12.37
CA ASN A 89 -11.04 13.07 12.24
C ASN A 89 -11.76 11.75 12.53
N LYS A 90 -13.08 11.74 12.36
CA LYS A 90 -13.86 10.49 12.35
C LYS A 90 -13.33 9.55 11.27
N THR A 91 -13.23 8.29 11.60
CA THR A 91 -12.67 7.26 10.75
C THR A 91 -13.68 6.13 10.52
N TYR A 92 -13.57 5.49 9.36
CA TYR A 92 -14.03 4.13 9.17
C TYR A 92 -12.91 3.21 9.69
N LYS A 93 -13.29 2.21 10.48
CA LYS A 93 -12.36 1.25 11.07
C LYS A 93 -12.72 -0.15 10.65
N LYS A 94 -11.75 -0.87 10.11
CA LYS A 94 -11.88 -2.29 9.82
C LYS A 94 -10.86 -3.07 10.65
N SER A 95 -11.35 -4.09 11.36
CA SER A 95 -10.50 -5.01 12.13
C SER A 95 -10.35 -6.33 11.37
N PHE A 96 -9.22 -6.99 11.52
CA PHE A 96 -8.96 -8.30 10.96
C PHE A 96 -8.07 -9.11 11.89
N ASP A 97 -8.30 -10.42 11.89
CA ASP A 97 -7.54 -11.35 12.70
C ASP A 97 -6.29 -11.80 11.95
N LEU A 98 -5.18 -11.80 12.65
CA LEU A 98 -3.92 -12.41 12.23
C LEU A 98 -3.75 -13.73 12.98
N GLU A 99 -2.87 -14.61 12.50
CA GLU A 99 -2.53 -15.85 13.21
C GLU A 99 -2.12 -15.62 14.67
N TYR A 100 -1.63 -14.44 15.01
CA TYR A 100 -1.15 -14.04 16.34
C TYR A 100 -1.75 -12.72 16.79
N GLY A 101 -3.07 -12.57 16.80
CA GLY A 101 -3.78 -11.40 17.31
C GLY A 101 -4.64 -10.70 16.27
N SER A 102 -5.33 -9.63 16.68
CA SER A 102 -6.12 -8.77 15.79
C SER A 102 -5.41 -7.47 15.54
N THR A 103 -5.57 -6.94 14.33
CA THR A 103 -5.14 -5.59 13.97
C THR A 103 -6.27 -4.84 13.29
N SER A 104 -6.17 -3.52 13.23
CA SER A 104 -7.16 -2.72 12.54
C SER A 104 -6.53 -1.57 11.77
N ILE A 105 -7.23 -1.13 10.74
CA ILE A 105 -6.84 -0.01 9.89
C ILE A 105 -7.98 0.99 9.87
N GLU A 106 -7.64 2.25 9.80
CA GLU A 106 -8.57 3.38 9.76
C GLU A 106 -8.34 4.23 8.51
N ILE A 107 -9.45 4.71 7.93
CA ILE A 107 -9.49 5.70 6.86
C ILE A 107 -10.41 6.83 7.32
N GLN A 108 -10.07 8.09 7.04
CA GLN A 108 -10.93 9.21 7.39
C GLN A 108 -12.26 9.16 6.62
N GLN A 109 -13.36 9.50 7.30
CA GLN A 109 -14.69 9.60 6.66
C GLN A 109 -14.83 10.83 5.74
N ASN A 110 -14.08 11.88 6.04
CA ASN A 110 -14.13 13.14 5.26
C ASN A 110 -13.17 13.07 4.07
N THR A 111 -13.30 12.06 3.23
CA THR A 111 -12.58 11.95 1.96
C THR A 111 -13.47 12.48 0.83
N ASN A 112 -12.82 13.04 -0.21
CA ASN A 112 -13.54 13.46 -1.43
C ASN A 112 -13.78 12.28 -2.38
N LEU A 113 -13.89 11.05 -1.83
CA LEU A 113 -14.13 9.85 -2.61
C LEU A 113 -15.62 9.68 -2.92
N THR A 114 -15.89 9.12 -4.08
CA THR A 114 -17.23 8.71 -4.52
C THR A 114 -17.25 7.21 -4.79
N GLU A 115 -18.41 6.59 -4.74
CA GLU A 115 -18.58 5.13 -4.84
C GLU A 115 -18.13 4.54 -6.18
N ASP A 116 -18.18 5.34 -7.26
CA ASP A 116 -17.82 4.87 -8.60
C ASP A 116 -16.33 4.91 -8.92
N GLN A 117 -15.50 5.41 -8.00
CA GLN A 117 -14.06 5.59 -8.24
C GLN A 117 -13.29 4.27 -8.13
N LYS A 118 -12.39 4.06 -9.10
CA LYS A 118 -11.45 2.94 -9.08
C LYS A 118 -10.27 3.29 -8.19
N VAL A 119 -10.13 2.57 -7.08
CA VAL A 119 -9.04 2.74 -6.13
C VAL A 119 -7.94 1.73 -6.40
N VAL A 120 -6.71 2.19 -6.55
CA VAL A 120 -5.52 1.32 -6.53
C VAL A 120 -4.85 1.39 -5.16
N ILE A 121 -4.53 0.23 -4.60
CA ILE A 121 -3.77 0.13 -3.35
C ILE A 121 -2.31 -0.13 -3.70
N VAL A 122 -1.44 0.71 -3.18
CA VAL A 122 0.01 0.61 -3.37
C VAL A 122 0.67 0.27 -2.03
N ASP A 123 1.42 -0.81 -2.01
CA ASP A 123 2.22 -1.21 -0.84
C ASP A 123 3.56 -1.80 -1.29
N ASP A 124 4.53 -1.88 -0.38
CA ASP A 124 5.86 -2.42 -0.65
C ASP A 124 5.92 -3.94 -0.56
N LEU A 125 4.99 -4.56 0.15
CA LEU A 125 4.95 -6.00 0.37
C LEU A 125 3.51 -6.52 0.42
N VAL A 126 3.20 -7.47 -0.45
CA VAL A 126 1.99 -8.29 -0.35
C VAL A 126 2.40 -9.65 0.20
N ALA A 127 2.14 -9.91 1.48
CA ALA A 127 2.44 -11.19 2.13
C ALA A 127 1.33 -12.21 1.88
N THR A 128 0.29 -12.19 2.69
CA THR A 128 -0.86 -13.11 2.58
C THR A 128 -2.00 -12.57 1.72
N GLY A 129 -1.94 -11.30 1.36
CA GLY A 129 -3.02 -10.61 0.66
C GLY A 129 -4.20 -10.22 1.56
N GLY A 130 -4.19 -10.58 2.84
CA GLY A 130 -5.27 -10.27 3.77
C GLY A 130 -5.58 -8.78 3.86
N THR A 131 -4.56 -7.94 3.85
CA THR A 131 -4.71 -6.49 3.85
C THR A 131 -5.31 -5.96 2.55
N CYS A 132 -4.99 -6.58 1.40
CA CYS A 132 -5.57 -6.20 0.11
C CYS A 132 -7.03 -6.63 -0.01
N LEU A 133 -7.41 -7.79 0.54
CA LEU A 133 -8.78 -8.28 0.54
C LEU A 133 -9.74 -7.38 1.33
N LEU A 134 -9.26 -6.66 2.34
CA LEU A 134 -10.06 -5.71 3.12
C LEU A 134 -10.62 -4.55 2.29
N TYR A 135 -9.93 -4.19 1.20
CA TYR A 135 -10.36 -3.09 0.33
C TYR A 135 -11.27 -3.52 -0.82
N THR A 136 -11.29 -4.81 -1.15
CA THR A 136 -12.02 -5.29 -2.34
C THR A 136 -13.37 -5.90 -2.04
N SER A 137 -13.62 -6.38 -0.82
CA SER A 137 -14.85 -7.11 -0.49
C SER A 137 -15.90 -6.33 0.26
N ASP A 138 -15.51 -5.33 1.08
CA ASP A 138 -16.44 -4.74 2.05
C ASP A 138 -16.64 -3.23 1.95
N ALA A 139 -15.80 -2.51 1.20
CA ALA A 139 -16.03 -1.08 0.98
C ALA A 139 -17.32 -0.82 0.16
N ALA A 140 -17.76 -1.80 -0.62
CA ALA A 140 -18.99 -1.73 -1.39
C ALA A 140 -20.24 -2.17 -0.58
N ASP A 141 -20.07 -2.95 0.50
CA ASP A 141 -21.21 -3.57 1.19
C ASP A 141 -21.69 -2.80 2.43
N GLU A 142 -20.88 -1.94 3.03
CA GLU A 142 -21.26 -1.14 4.20
C GLU A 142 -21.80 0.26 3.87
N THR A 143 -21.71 0.71 2.63
CA THR A 143 -22.31 1.99 2.19
C THR A 143 -23.77 1.86 1.74
N CYS A 144 -24.33 0.65 1.71
CA CYS A 144 -25.72 0.36 1.33
C CYS A 144 -26.66 0.12 2.52
N ARG A 145 -26.40 0.67 3.71
CA ARG A 145 -27.40 0.67 4.81
C ARG A 145 -27.49 1.99 5.53
#